data_1e5818afb813f47492705d097cedb8b7
#
_entry.id   1e5818afb813f47492705d097cedb8b7
#
_cell.length_a   1.000
_cell.length_b   1.000
_cell.length_c   1.000
_cell.angle_alpha   90.00
_cell.angle_beta   90.00
_cell.angle_gamma   90.00
#
_symmetry.space_group_name_H-M   'P 1'
#
loop_
_entity.id
_entity.type
_entity.pdbx_description
1 polymer ?
#
loop_
_entity_poly.entity_id
_entity_poly.type
_entity_poly.pdbx_seq_one_letter_code
_entity_poly.pdbx_strand_id
1 'polypeptide(L)'
;MEQSRIPLLGERLPTFEAQTTHGKKKIPDDYRGKWLVLFSHPADFTPVCTTEFVAFQKRYQEFRKLNCELLGLSIDQVFSHIKWVEWIREKLGVEIEFPIIADDQGKIAQLLGMIHPGKGTNTVRAVFV
;
A
#
# COMPACT_ATOMS: atom_id res chain seq x y z
N MET A 1 7.74 -2.66 23.19
CA MET A 1 7.27 -1.30 23.00
C MET A 1 6.97 -1.02 21.55
N GLU A 2 5.80 -0.57 21.29
CA GLU A 2 5.37 -0.33 19.93
C GLU A 2 6.02 0.90 19.33
N GLN A 3 6.44 0.75 18.10
CA GLN A 3 6.97 1.83 17.32
C GLN A 3 5.81 2.63 16.74
N SER A 4 5.68 3.91 17.09
CA SER A 4 4.57 4.74 16.60
C SER A 4 5.04 5.90 15.75
N ARG A 5 6.24 5.83 15.22
CA ARG A 5 6.77 6.89 14.38
C ARG A 5 7.15 6.33 13.02
N ILE A 6 7.25 7.24 12.08
CA ILE A 6 7.66 6.87 10.73
C ILE A 6 9.10 6.33 10.78
N PRO A 7 9.38 5.21 10.10
CA PRO A 7 10.75 4.70 10.04
C PRO A 7 11.70 5.70 9.40
N LEU A 8 12.88 5.83 9.97
CA LEU A 8 13.89 6.72 9.43
C LEU A 8 14.73 6.01 8.38
N LEU A 9 15.41 6.80 7.56
CA LEU A 9 16.30 6.24 6.54
C LEU A 9 17.34 5.36 7.21
N GLY A 10 17.54 4.18 6.63
CA GLY A 10 18.50 3.20 7.16
C GLY A 10 17.95 2.29 8.24
N GLU A 11 16.77 2.57 8.74
CA GLU A 11 16.13 1.68 9.72
C GLU A 11 15.40 0.53 9.04
N ARG A 12 15.28 -0.58 9.74
CA ARG A 12 14.51 -1.70 9.25
C ARG A 12 13.02 -1.42 9.40
N LEU A 13 12.25 -1.79 8.38
CA LEU A 13 10.80 -1.73 8.48
C LEU A 13 10.32 -2.75 9.52
N PRO A 14 9.43 -2.39 10.45
CA PRO A 14 8.86 -3.36 11.38
C PRO A 14 8.18 -4.50 10.64
N THR A 15 8.29 -5.71 11.19
CA THR A 15 7.65 -6.90 10.60
C THR A 15 6.18 -6.93 10.96
N PHE A 16 5.32 -7.22 9.99
CA PHE A 16 3.89 -7.36 10.23
C PHE A 16 3.25 -8.28 9.21
N GLU A 17 2.08 -8.81 9.54
CA GLU A 17 1.24 -9.56 8.61
C GLU A 17 0.06 -8.70 8.21
N ALA A 18 -0.39 -8.86 6.97
CA ALA A 18 -1.47 -8.03 6.45
C ALA A 18 -2.33 -8.81 5.47
N GLN A 19 -3.63 -8.53 5.50
CA GLN A 19 -4.57 -9.01 4.48
C GLN A 19 -4.46 -8.09 3.27
N THR A 20 -4.36 -8.67 2.09
CA THR A 20 -4.25 -7.90 0.85
C THR A 20 -5.25 -8.40 -0.17
N THR A 21 -5.34 -7.70 -1.30
CA THR A 21 -6.15 -8.15 -2.44
C THR A 21 -5.63 -9.48 -3.02
N HIS A 22 -4.41 -9.87 -2.71
CA HIS A 22 -3.80 -11.12 -3.17
C HIS A 22 -3.62 -12.12 -2.03
N GLY A 23 -4.40 -11.99 -0.95
CA GLY A 23 -4.32 -12.87 0.20
C GLY A 23 -3.42 -12.31 1.30
N LYS A 24 -3.15 -13.15 2.29
CA LYS A 24 -2.35 -12.74 3.44
C LYS A 24 -0.87 -12.68 3.08
N LYS A 25 -0.21 -11.61 3.48
CA LYS A 25 1.21 -11.41 3.23
C LYS A 25 1.94 -11.09 4.52
N LYS A 26 3.20 -11.54 4.61
CA LYS A 26 4.08 -11.19 5.72
C LYS A 26 5.14 -10.23 5.20
N ILE A 27 5.21 -9.05 5.76
CA ILE A 27 6.08 -7.97 5.29
C ILE A 27 7.16 -7.73 6.33
N PRO A 28 8.41 -7.63 5.96
CA PRO A 28 8.98 -7.69 4.62
C PRO A 28 9.34 -9.09 4.14
N ASP A 29 9.06 -10.13 4.94
CA ASP A 29 9.57 -11.47 4.71
C ASP A 29 9.23 -12.03 3.32
N ASP A 30 8.02 -11.80 2.84
CA ASP A 30 7.58 -12.31 1.54
C ASP A 30 8.28 -11.63 0.36
N TYR A 31 9.04 -10.57 0.63
CA TYR A 31 9.73 -9.80 -0.40
C TYR A 31 11.26 -9.90 -0.28
N ARG A 32 11.75 -10.92 0.42
CA ARG A 32 13.21 -11.11 0.56
C ARG A 32 13.86 -11.26 -0.80
N GLY A 33 14.99 -10.61 -0.95
CA GLY A 33 15.75 -10.62 -2.20
C GLY A 33 15.23 -9.66 -3.25
N LYS A 34 14.23 -8.86 -2.91
CA LYS A 34 13.65 -7.87 -3.83
C LYS A 34 13.58 -6.52 -3.16
N TRP A 35 13.57 -5.47 -3.97
CA TRP A 35 13.22 -4.14 -3.50
C TRP A 35 11.71 -4.06 -3.37
N LEU A 36 11.23 -3.33 -2.38
CA LEU A 36 9.79 -3.16 -2.15
C LEU A 36 9.49 -1.68 -2.04
N VAL A 37 8.53 -1.22 -2.84
CA VAL A 37 7.97 0.12 -2.71
C VAL A 37 6.59 -0.02 -2.07
N LEU A 38 6.49 0.39 -0.82
CA LEU A 38 5.24 0.41 -0.07
C LEU A 38 4.72 1.83 -0.05
N PHE A 39 3.52 2.04 -0.59
CA PHE A 39 2.96 3.37 -0.66
C PHE A 39 1.53 3.36 -0.12
N SER A 40 1.19 4.43 0.59
CA SER A 40 -0.13 4.56 1.21
C SER A 40 -0.98 5.59 0.49
N HIS A 41 -2.29 5.40 0.56
CA HIS A 41 -3.26 6.37 0.04
C HIS A 41 -4.36 6.56 1.07
N PRO A 42 -4.98 7.76 1.13
CA PRO A 42 -5.99 8.06 2.16
C PRO A 42 -7.27 7.24 2.02
N ALA A 43 -7.75 6.99 0.81
CA ALA A 43 -8.99 6.27 0.60
C ALA A 43 -9.12 5.79 -0.84
N ASP A 44 -9.80 4.66 -1.03
CA ASP A 44 -10.15 4.16 -2.35
C ASP A 44 -11.15 5.10 -3.03
N PHE A 45 -11.27 4.99 -4.35
CA PHE A 45 -12.24 5.71 -5.17
C PHE A 45 -12.07 7.24 -5.19
N THR A 46 -10.95 7.76 -4.67
CA THR A 46 -10.67 9.18 -4.78
C THR A 46 -9.91 9.47 -6.08
N PRO A 47 -10.08 10.66 -6.69
CA PRO A 47 -9.45 10.94 -7.98
C PRO A 47 -7.93 10.89 -7.94
N VAL A 48 -7.30 11.47 -6.93
CA VAL A 48 -5.83 11.51 -6.85
C VAL A 48 -5.27 10.12 -6.62
N CYS A 49 -5.87 9.35 -5.71
CA CYS A 49 -5.41 7.98 -5.44
C CYS A 49 -5.56 7.10 -6.67
N THR A 50 -6.67 7.24 -7.41
CA THR A 50 -6.88 6.49 -8.63
C THR A 50 -5.82 6.82 -9.68
N THR A 51 -5.51 8.10 -9.85
CA THR A 51 -4.47 8.54 -10.79
C THR A 51 -3.12 7.96 -10.42
N GLU A 52 -2.77 7.97 -9.14
CA GLU A 52 -1.50 7.41 -8.67
C GLU A 52 -1.40 5.92 -8.95
N PHE A 53 -2.46 5.17 -8.66
CA PHE A 53 -2.46 3.73 -8.88
C PHE A 53 -2.32 3.38 -10.36
N VAL A 54 -3.01 4.12 -11.22
CA VAL A 54 -2.89 3.92 -12.66
C VAL A 54 -1.46 4.22 -13.12
N ALA A 55 -0.87 5.29 -12.62
CA ALA A 55 0.50 5.65 -12.98
C ALA A 55 1.50 4.58 -12.54
N PHE A 56 1.37 4.06 -11.31
CA PHE A 56 2.22 2.98 -10.84
C PHE A 56 2.06 1.72 -11.70
N GLN A 57 0.82 1.37 -12.03
CA GLN A 57 0.58 0.17 -12.84
C GLN A 57 1.16 0.30 -14.24
N LYS A 58 1.09 1.48 -14.84
CA LYS A 58 1.68 1.68 -16.17
C LYS A 58 3.18 1.49 -16.18
N ARG A 59 3.82 1.67 -15.03
CA ARG A 59 5.26 1.47 -14.91
C ARG A 59 5.63 0.19 -14.16
N TYR A 60 4.65 -0.65 -13.88
CA TYR A 60 4.87 -1.85 -13.07
C TYR A 60 5.93 -2.76 -13.67
N GLN A 61 5.93 -2.95 -14.98
CA GLN A 61 6.93 -3.80 -15.62
C GLN A 61 8.34 -3.21 -15.49
N GLU A 62 8.46 -1.89 -15.50
CA GLU A 62 9.75 -1.24 -15.28
C GLU A 62 10.27 -1.50 -13.87
N PHE A 63 9.39 -1.45 -12.86
CA PHE A 63 9.77 -1.81 -11.50
C PHE A 63 10.21 -3.26 -11.41
N ARG A 64 9.48 -4.16 -12.04
CA ARG A 64 9.82 -5.58 -12.00
C ARG A 64 11.15 -5.88 -12.69
N LYS A 65 11.50 -5.16 -13.73
CA LYS A 65 12.81 -5.29 -14.37
C LYS A 65 13.94 -4.93 -13.42
N LEU A 66 13.67 -4.07 -12.45
CA LEU A 66 14.64 -3.68 -11.44
C LEU A 66 14.58 -4.57 -10.19
N ASN A 67 13.89 -5.71 -10.28
CA ASN A 67 13.66 -6.62 -9.16
C ASN A 67 12.94 -5.92 -8.01
N CYS A 68 11.94 -5.11 -8.34
CA CYS A 68 11.19 -4.31 -7.38
C CYS A 68 9.71 -4.64 -7.46
N GLU A 69 9.06 -4.77 -6.29
CA GLU A 69 7.63 -5.00 -6.21
C GLU A 69 6.93 -3.79 -5.62
N LEU A 70 5.66 -3.63 -5.97
CA LEU A 70 4.82 -2.55 -5.47
C LEU A 70 3.79 -3.11 -4.49
N LEU A 71 3.47 -2.33 -3.46
CA LEU A 71 2.50 -2.73 -2.46
C LEU A 71 1.76 -1.48 -1.98
N GLY A 72 0.45 -1.43 -2.21
CA GLY A 72 -0.37 -0.31 -1.76
C GLY A 72 -0.90 -0.56 -0.35
N LEU A 73 -1.35 0.50 0.31
CA LEU A 73 -1.91 0.41 1.66
C LEU A 73 -2.91 1.53 1.91
N SER A 74 -4.05 1.18 2.49
CA SER A 74 -4.95 2.16 3.11
C SER A 74 -5.79 1.47 4.16
N ILE A 75 -6.57 2.25 4.91
CA ILE A 75 -7.44 1.71 5.97
C ILE A 75 -8.75 1.13 5.43
N ASP A 76 -8.96 1.15 4.13
CA ASP A 76 -10.16 0.58 3.53
C ASP A 76 -10.13 -0.95 3.65
N GLN A 77 -11.32 -1.55 3.59
CA GLN A 77 -11.46 -3.00 3.69
C GLN A 77 -11.09 -3.68 2.38
N VAL A 78 -10.79 -4.99 2.47
CA VAL A 78 -10.42 -5.79 1.29
C VAL A 78 -11.47 -5.69 0.19
N PHE A 79 -12.75 -5.74 0.54
CA PHE A 79 -13.81 -5.65 -0.47
C PHE A 79 -13.80 -4.31 -1.19
N SER A 80 -13.52 -3.21 -0.47
CA SER A 80 -13.40 -1.90 -1.10
C SER A 80 -12.25 -1.90 -2.11
N HIS A 81 -11.09 -2.45 -1.73
CA HIS A 81 -9.94 -2.53 -2.64
C HIS A 81 -10.27 -3.35 -3.88
N ILE A 82 -10.90 -4.50 -3.70
CA ILE A 82 -11.25 -5.38 -4.81
C ILE A 82 -12.21 -4.66 -5.77
N LYS A 83 -13.23 -4.00 -5.22
CA LYS A 83 -14.18 -3.27 -6.04
C LYS A 83 -13.55 -2.09 -6.75
N TRP A 84 -12.62 -1.41 -6.10
CA TRP A 84 -11.91 -0.30 -6.70
C TRP A 84 -11.03 -0.76 -7.86
N VAL A 85 -10.33 -1.88 -7.69
CA VAL A 85 -9.52 -2.47 -8.76
C VAL A 85 -10.39 -2.87 -9.94
N GLU A 86 -11.57 -3.47 -9.68
CA GLU A 86 -12.53 -3.80 -10.74
C GLU A 86 -13.02 -2.54 -11.45
N TRP A 87 -13.34 -1.50 -10.70
CA TRP A 87 -13.82 -0.24 -11.25
C TRP A 87 -12.76 0.40 -12.16
N ILE A 88 -11.49 0.38 -11.72
CA ILE A 88 -10.39 0.93 -12.53
C ILE A 88 -10.28 0.15 -13.84
N ARG A 89 -10.37 -1.16 -13.78
CA ARG A 89 -10.31 -1.99 -14.98
C ARG A 89 -11.47 -1.68 -15.93
N GLU A 90 -12.68 -1.59 -15.41
CA GLU A 90 -13.88 -1.36 -16.23
C GLU A 90 -13.92 0.04 -16.82
N LYS A 91 -13.55 1.05 -16.04
CA LYS A 91 -13.70 2.45 -16.45
C LYS A 91 -12.48 3.01 -17.15
N LEU A 92 -11.29 2.55 -16.77
CA LEU A 92 -10.03 3.11 -17.28
C LEU A 92 -9.24 2.11 -18.10
N GLY A 93 -9.67 0.86 -18.17
CA GLY A 93 -9.00 -0.17 -18.94
C GLY A 93 -7.64 -0.57 -18.41
N VAL A 94 -7.38 -0.36 -17.12
CA VAL A 94 -6.09 -0.66 -16.49
C VAL A 94 -6.28 -1.74 -15.44
N GLU A 95 -5.52 -2.83 -15.57
CA GLU A 95 -5.53 -3.92 -14.60
C GLU A 95 -4.47 -3.65 -13.52
N ILE A 96 -4.90 -3.46 -12.28
CA ILE A 96 -3.96 -3.28 -11.16
C ILE A 96 -3.48 -4.65 -10.71
N GLU A 97 -2.21 -4.94 -10.97
CA GLU A 97 -1.64 -6.26 -10.73
C GLU A 97 -0.94 -6.40 -9.39
N PHE A 98 -0.55 -5.29 -8.75
CA PHE A 98 0.13 -5.35 -7.47
C PHE A 98 -0.88 -5.43 -6.31
N PRO A 99 -0.49 -6.03 -5.17
CA PRO A 99 -1.40 -6.16 -4.03
C PRO A 99 -1.64 -4.82 -3.33
N ILE A 100 -2.79 -4.73 -2.65
CA ILE A 100 -3.14 -3.59 -1.82
C ILE A 100 -3.47 -4.10 -0.43
N ILE A 101 -2.76 -3.60 0.58
CA ILE A 101 -3.01 -3.96 1.97
C ILE A 101 -4.31 -3.32 2.45
N ALA A 102 -5.16 -4.13 3.08
CA ALA A 102 -6.38 -3.67 3.72
C ALA A 102 -6.12 -3.53 5.21
N ASP A 103 -5.75 -2.33 5.65
CA ASP A 103 -5.45 -2.05 7.04
C ASP A 103 -6.70 -1.44 7.70
N ASP A 104 -7.80 -2.18 7.71
CA ASP A 104 -9.12 -1.68 8.08
C ASP A 104 -9.21 -1.21 9.54
N GLN A 105 -8.29 -1.66 10.41
CA GLN A 105 -8.23 -1.20 11.79
C GLN A 105 -7.15 -0.16 12.04
N GLY A 106 -6.41 0.21 11.00
CA GLY A 106 -5.36 1.22 11.10
C GLY A 106 -4.13 0.80 11.88
N LYS A 107 -3.97 -0.49 12.16
CA LYS A 107 -2.85 -0.96 13.00
C LYS A 107 -1.52 -0.82 12.31
N ILE A 108 -1.46 -1.14 11.03
CA ILE A 108 -0.21 -1.06 10.25
C ILE A 108 0.15 0.41 10.03
N ALA A 109 -0.84 1.23 9.70
CA ALA A 109 -0.62 2.66 9.53
C ALA A 109 -0.10 3.29 10.82
N GLN A 110 -0.64 2.87 11.96
CA GLN A 110 -0.18 3.36 13.26
C GLN A 110 1.24 2.89 13.54
N LEU A 111 1.53 1.62 13.27
CA LEU A 111 2.87 1.06 13.47
C LEU A 111 3.92 1.83 12.67
N LEU A 112 3.58 2.25 11.46
CA LEU A 112 4.49 2.97 10.57
C LEU A 112 4.40 4.50 10.71
N GLY A 113 3.66 4.98 11.69
CA GLY A 113 3.55 6.42 11.93
C GLY A 113 2.82 7.19 10.85
N MET A 114 1.89 6.53 10.15
CA MET A 114 1.16 7.14 9.03
C MET A 114 -0.19 7.73 9.40
N ILE A 115 -0.58 7.70 10.67
CA ILE A 115 -1.81 8.33 11.14
C ILE A 115 -1.45 9.71 11.66
N HIS A 116 -1.96 10.73 11.00
CA HIS A 116 -1.70 12.12 11.43
C HIS A 116 -2.63 12.48 12.58
N PRO A 117 -2.10 13.00 13.69
CA PRO A 117 -2.94 13.27 14.87
C PRO A 117 -4.14 14.17 14.61
N GLY A 118 -4.04 15.11 13.68
CA GLY A 118 -5.13 16.04 13.42
C GLY A 118 -6.05 15.64 12.29
N LYS A 119 -5.90 14.44 11.73
CA LYS A 119 -6.64 14.04 10.53
C LYS A 119 -7.50 12.81 10.71
N GLY A 120 -7.80 12.44 11.93
CA GLY A 120 -8.63 11.28 12.19
C GLY A 120 -7.92 9.97 11.88
N THR A 121 -8.62 9.03 11.26
CA THR A 121 -8.11 7.67 11.05
C THR A 121 -7.57 7.41 9.65
N ASN A 122 -7.66 8.37 8.74
CA ASN A 122 -7.13 8.17 7.38
C ASN A 122 -5.60 8.20 7.41
N THR A 123 -4.99 7.32 6.60
CA THR A 123 -3.54 7.33 6.46
C THR A 123 -3.09 8.56 5.67
N VAL A 124 -1.88 9.03 5.97
CA VAL A 124 -1.25 10.05 5.15
C VAL A 124 -0.65 9.39 3.90
N ARG A 125 -0.34 10.20 2.89
CA ARG A 125 0.39 9.71 1.74
C ARG A 125 1.84 9.56 2.11
N ALA A 126 2.40 8.38 1.90
CA ALA A 126 3.78 8.10 2.21
C ALA A 126 4.30 7.01 1.29
N VAL A 127 5.60 7.01 1.05
CA VAL A 127 6.27 6.00 0.25
C VAL A 127 7.48 5.51 1.05
N PHE A 128 7.58 4.20 1.19
CA PHE A 128 8.72 3.53 1.83
C PHE A 128 9.39 2.62 0.81
N VAL A 129 10.71 2.66 0.78
CA VAL A 129 11.50 1.82 -0.14
C VAL A 129 12.41 0.91 0.65
#